data_9af2bf45c1fca2d910d91ff5d497ab11
#
_entry.id   9af2bf45c1fca2d910d91ff5d497ab11
#
_cell.length_a   1.000
_cell.length_b   1.000
_cell.length_c   1.000
_cell.angle_alpha   90.00
_cell.angle_beta   90.00
_cell.angle_gamma   90.00
#
_symmetry.space_group_name_H-M   'P 1'
#
loop_
_entity.id
_entity.type
_entity.pdbx_description
1 polymer ?
#
loop_
_entity_poly.entity_id
_entity_poly.type
_entity_poly.pdbx_seq_one_letter_code
_entity_poly.pdbx_strand_id
1 'polypeptide(L)'
;PRINNKGLVYSNRTPKDIYYYYKAAWRQDIPVLHIASRDWTHRSGIQHGKEPVILPVKIYTNLPEVELFIDGKSLGKQKTKNFAVTFEVPFCQKEHFIAAKAENRKAVQDSSFVEDGIRLNFTPIPANLNGTNLRDLELAINVGSYCFYTSDESNLTWLPDQPYTENGWGYIGGESKSSQIQIKNTNDGPLFQTLRNGIEGYRFDVPNGVYEIEFLFTDIFRENATTVYQLGRNSDVENRENRFDIIINDQTIEESFSSCRESDYFHALRKRYNI
;
A
#
# COMPACT_ATOMS: atom_id res chain seq x y z
N PRO A 1 -13.34 21.78 -3.19
CA PRO A 1 -13.02 21.50 -4.59
C PRO A 1 -12.77 20.01 -4.74
N ARG A 2 -13.47 19.35 -5.64
CA ARG A 2 -13.26 17.93 -5.91
C ARG A 2 -11.93 17.78 -6.65
N ILE A 3 -10.91 17.28 -5.99
CA ILE A 3 -9.61 17.01 -6.59
C ILE A 3 -9.77 15.78 -7.50
N ASN A 4 -9.48 15.94 -8.79
CA ASN A 4 -9.44 14.81 -9.70
C ASN A 4 -8.09 14.11 -9.58
N ASN A 5 -8.07 12.95 -8.93
CA ASN A 5 -6.86 12.14 -8.74
C ASN A 5 -6.30 11.51 -10.04
N LYS A 6 -7.00 11.67 -11.17
CA LYS A 6 -6.62 11.10 -12.48
C LYS A 6 -5.63 11.97 -13.27
N GLY A 7 -5.20 13.13 -12.73
CA GLY A 7 -4.22 14.00 -13.39
C GLY A 7 -2.84 13.37 -13.54
N LEU A 8 -2.08 13.81 -14.56
CA LEU A 8 -0.70 13.37 -14.83
C LEU A 8 0.33 13.98 -13.89
N VAL A 9 -0.04 15.06 -13.22
CA VAL A 9 0.81 15.79 -12.29
C VAL A 9 0.08 16.01 -10.96
N TYR A 10 0.82 16.23 -9.90
CA TYR A 10 0.30 16.66 -8.62
C TYR A 10 -0.12 18.14 -8.65
N SER A 11 -0.76 18.63 -7.60
CA SER A 11 -1.19 20.03 -7.49
C SER A 11 -0.02 21.03 -7.53
N ASN A 12 1.13 20.62 -7.04
CA ASN A 12 2.39 21.38 -7.10
C ASN A 12 3.12 21.27 -8.46
N ARG A 13 2.48 20.65 -9.48
CA ARG A 13 3.01 20.38 -10.82
C ARG A 13 4.15 19.35 -10.91
N THR A 14 4.47 18.66 -9.84
CA THR A 14 5.39 17.51 -9.88
C THR A 14 4.81 16.39 -10.74
N PRO A 15 5.54 15.83 -11.71
CA PRO A 15 5.06 14.75 -12.53
C PRO A 15 4.83 13.47 -11.69
N LYS A 16 3.71 12.78 -11.93
CA LYS A 16 3.46 11.43 -11.46
C LYS A 16 4.13 10.41 -12.39
N ASP A 17 4.31 9.17 -11.95
CA ASP A 17 4.89 8.11 -12.77
C ASP A 17 4.21 7.96 -14.14
N ILE A 18 2.89 8.04 -14.19
CA ILE A 18 2.13 7.93 -15.43
C ILE A 18 2.45 9.05 -16.44
N TYR A 19 2.93 10.21 -15.99
CA TYR A 19 3.42 11.26 -16.87
C TYR A 19 4.58 10.77 -17.74
N TYR A 20 5.49 9.98 -17.16
CA TYR A 20 6.67 9.47 -17.89
C TYR A 20 6.28 8.39 -18.90
N TYR A 21 5.23 7.60 -18.64
CA TYR A 21 4.67 6.72 -19.64
C TYR A 21 4.16 7.48 -20.88
N TYR A 22 3.35 8.53 -20.68
CA TYR A 22 2.88 9.36 -21.78
C TYR A 22 4.03 10.13 -22.45
N LYS A 23 5.00 10.62 -21.66
CA LYS A 23 6.19 11.27 -22.21
C LYS A 23 6.97 10.30 -23.10
N ALA A 24 7.16 9.06 -22.70
CA ALA A 24 7.80 8.03 -23.51
C ALA A 24 7.02 7.73 -24.81
N ALA A 25 5.69 7.72 -24.73
CA ALA A 25 4.84 7.45 -25.91
C ALA A 25 4.82 8.60 -26.93
N TRP A 26 4.81 9.86 -26.45
CA TRP A 26 4.60 11.02 -27.32
C TRP A 26 5.90 11.73 -27.74
N ARG A 27 6.93 11.70 -26.89
CA ARG A 27 8.20 12.40 -27.15
C ARG A 27 9.25 11.42 -27.67
N GLN A 28 9.18 11.14 -28.98
CA GLN A 28 10.14 10.26 -29.66
C GLN A 28 11.45 10.96 -30.03
N ASP A 29 11.52 12.28 -29.83
CA ASP A 29 12.65 13.15 -30.12
C ASP A 29 13.69 13.18 -28.97
N ILE A 30 13.27 12.88 -27.74
CA ILE A 30 14.15 12.85 -26.57
C ILE A 30 14.11 11.48 -25.90
N PRO A 31 15.23 11.00 -25.33
CA PRO A 31 15.22 9.76 -24.58
C PRO A 31 14.44 9.92 -23.26
N VAL A 32 13.65 8.93 -22.93
CA VAL A 32 12.94 8.83 -21.65
C VAL A 32 13.32 7.52 -21.00
N LEU A 33 13.76 7.59 -19.75
CA LEU A 33 14.00 6.43 -18.89
C LEU A 33 13.59 6.83 -17.47
N HIS A 34 12.63 6.10 -16.88
CA HIS A 34 12.08 6.44 -15.58
C HIS A 34 11.69 5.19 -14.80
N ILE A 35 12.34 4.97 -13.67
CA ILE A 35 11.96 3.92 -12.71
C ILE A 35 10.72 4.41 -11.95
N ALA A 36 9.62 3.66 -12.06
CA ALA A 36 8.36 4.00 -11.42
C ALA A 36 8.37 3.70 -9.91
N SER A 37 7.38 4.29 -9.21
CA SER A 37 7.20 4.15 -7.75
C SER A 37 8.41 4.64 -6.94
N ARG A 38 9.06 5.70 -7.41
CA ARG A 38 10.25 6.26 -6.76
C ARG A 38 9.96 6.92 -5.41
N ASP A 39 8.73 7.41 -5.21
CA ASP A 39 8.28 8.00 -3.95
C ASP A 39 8.05 6.93 -2.86
N TRP A 40 7.92 5.67 -3.27
CA TRP A 40 7.80 4.55 -2.35
C TRP A 40 9.20 4.05 -1.92
N THR A 41 9.80 4.79 -1.01
CA THR A 41 11.18 4.59 -0.54
C THR A 41 11.33 3.51 0.54
N HIS A 42 10.24 3.13 1.21
CA HIS A 42 10.19 2.00 2.14
C HIS A 42 9.26 0.95 1.58
N ARG A 43 9.78 -0.24 1.30
CA ARG A 43 9.02 -1.35 0.74
C ARG A 43 9.10 -2.55 1.65
N SER A 44 8.03 -3.33 1.67
CA SER A 44 7.98 -4.61 2.36
C SER A 44 7.36 -5.66 1.45
N GLY A 45 7.55 -6.90 1.81
CA GLY A 45 6.93 -8.03 1.12
C GLY A 45 7.02 -9.28 1.98
N ILE A 46 6.14 -10.23 1.73
CA ILE A 46 6.07 -11.48 2.51
C ILE A 46 7.23 -12.38 2.09
N GLN A 47 8.06 -12.78 3.06
CA GLN A 47 9.21 -13.65 2.87
C GLN A 47 8.88 -15.08 3.26
N HIS A 48 9.05 -16.01 2.34
CA HIS A 48 8.95 -17.44 2.58
C HIS A 48 10.34 -18.04 2.84
N GLY A 49 10.58 -18.46 4.08
CA GLY A 49 11.88 -18.99 4.48
C GLY A 49 12.98 -17.92 4.48
N LYS A 50 14.11 -18.20 3.83
CA LYS A 50 15.29 -17.31 3.75
C LYS A 50 15.50 -16.71 2.35
N GLU A 51 14.64 -17.03 1.40
CA GLU A 51 14.76 -16.55 0.03
C GLU A 51 14.47 -15.04 -0.05
N PRO A 52 15.11 -14.33 -0.98
CA PRO A 52 14.79 -12.94 -1.25
C PRO A 52 13.31 -12.77 -1.67
N VAL A 53 12.72 -11.66 -1.28
CA VAL A 53 11.37 -11.31 -1.75
C VAL A 53 11.45 -10.75 -3.16
N ILE A 54 10.73 -11.35 -4.09
CA ILE A 54 10.69 -10.89 -5.48
C ILE A 54 9.57 -9.85 -5.63
N LEU A 55 9.93 -8.64 -6.01
CA LEU A 55 8.95 -7.60 -6.34
C LEU A 55 9.16 -7.03 -7.74
N PRO A 56 8.08 -6.68 -8.46
CA PRO A 56 8.18 -6.07 -9.78
C PRO A 56 8.69 -4.62 -9.68
N VAL A 57 9.68 -4.29 -10.50
CA VAL A 57 10.13 -2.91 -10.74
C VAL A 57 9.80 -2.54 -12.18
N LYS A 58 8.91 -1.56 -12.34
CA LYS A 58 8.46 -1.07 -13.63
C LYS A 58 9.27 0.15 -14.06
N ILE A 59 9.60 0.18 -15.33
CA ILE A 59 10.35 1.28 -15.95
C ILE A 59 9.58 1.77 -17.17
N TYR A 60 9.37 3.08 -17.28
CA TYR A 60 8.79 3.71 -18.47
C TYR A 60 9.90 4.27 -19.35
N THR A 61 9.88 3.91 -20.64
CA THR A 61 10.93 4.29 -21.58
C THR A 61 10.45 4.22 -23.03
N ASN A 62 11.05 5.06 -23.89
CA ASN A 62 10.97 4.99 -25.35
C ASN A 62 12.23 4.37 -25.99
N LEU A 63 13.16 3.91 -25.15
CA LEU A 63 14.37 3.23 -25.63
C LEU A 63 14.11 1.76 -25.85
N PRO A 64 14.79 1.11 -26.82
CA PRO A 64 14.42 -0.24 -27.29
C PRO A 64 14.67 -1.34 -26.26
N GLU A 65 15.65 -1.16 -25.39
CA GLU A 65 16.11 -2.14 -24.41
C GLU A 65 16.62 -1.45 -23.16
N VAL A 66 16.36 -2.03 -22.00
CA VAL A 66 16.83 -1.53 -20.69
C VAL A 66 17.58 -2.65 -19.98
N GLU A 67 18.71 -2.31 -19.36
CA GLU A 67 19.41 -3.13 -18.38
C GLU A 67 19.14 -2.60 -16.98
N LEU A 68 18.76 -3.49 -16.05
CA LEU A 68 18.49 -3.14 -14.66
C LEU A 68 19.60 -3.69 -13.76
N PHE A 69 19.96 -2.89 -12.79
CA PHE A 69 20.95 -3.24 -11.77
C PHE A 69 20.34 -3.10 -10.37
N ILE A 70 20.68 -3.99 -9.47
CA ILE A 70 20.44 -3.87 -8.03
C ILE A 70 21.78 -3.95 -7.32
N ASP A 71 22.12 -2.93 -6.54
CA ASP A 71 23.38 -2.80 -5.79
C ASP A 71 24.64 -3.05 -6.67
N GLY A 72 24.59 -2.57 -7.92
CA GLY A 72 25.63 -2.74 -8.90
C GLY A 72 25.65 -4.09 -9.65
N LYS A 73 24.80 -5.06 -9.25
CA LYS A 73 24.68 -6.35 -9.94
C LYS A 73 23.63 -6.26 -11.03
N SER A 74 24.00 -6.62 -12.27
CA SER A 74 23.04 -6.66 -13.40
C SER A 74 22.01 -7.80 -13.23
N LEU A 75 20.77 -7.46 -13.47
CA LEU A 75 19.65 -8.40 -13.60
C LEU A 75 19.36 -8.74 -15.08
N GLY A 76 20.25 -8.30 -15.97
CA GLY A 76 20.13 -8.53 -17.40
C GLY A 76 19.38 -7.42 -18.13
N LYS A 77 19.15 -7.66 -19.43
CA LYS A 77 18.50 -6.74 -20.34
C LYS A 77 17.14 -7.25 -20.76
N GLN A 78 16.19 -6.34 -20.87
CA GLN A 78 14.85 -6.64 -21.39
C GLN A 78 14.44 -5.64 -22.45
N LYS A 79 13.78 -6.14 -23.50
CA LYS A 79 13.20 -5.31 -24.58
C LYS A 79 11.98 -4.55 -24.08
N THR A 80 11.91 -3.29 -24.45
CA THR A 80 10.76 -2.43 -24.18
C THR A 80 9.55 -2.89 -24.99
N LYS A 81 8.40 -2.97 -24.34
CA LYS A 81 7.12 -3.27 -24.97
C LYS A 81 6.08 -2.24 -24.50
N ASN A 82 5.41 -1.59 -25.45
CA ASN A 82 4.42 -0.56 -25.15
C ASN A 82 4.94 0.52 -24.16
N PHE A 83 6.15 1.03 -24.40
CA PHE A 83 6.79 2.07 -23.60
C PHE A 83 7.04 1.71 -22.13
N ALA A 84 7.04 0.43 -21.81
CA ALA A 84 7.33 -0.06 -20.46
C ALA A 84 8.12 -1.37 -20.48
N VAL A 85 8.85 -1.62 -19.42
CA VAL A 85 9.46 -2.91 -19.09
C VAL A 85 9.33 -3.16 -17.59
N THR A 86 9.18 -4.42 -17.20
CA THR A 86 9.06 -4.80 -15.77
C THR A 86 10.08 -5.89 -15.47
N PHE A 87 10.89 -5.66 -14.45
CA PHE A 87 11.85 -6.63 -13.94
C PHE A 87 11.35 -7.21 -12.62
N GLU A 88 11.55 -8.50 -12.44
CA GLU A 88 11.40 -9.18 -11.15
C GLU A 88 12.69 -9.02 -10.36
N VAL A 89 12.65 -8.23 -9.27
CA VAL A 89 13.83 -7.82 -8.52
C VAL A 89 13.87 -8.49 -7.16
N PRO A 90 14.98 -9.18 -6.81
CA PRO A 90 15.14 -9.84 -5.51
C PRO A 90 15.57 -8.82 -4.44
N PHE A 91 14.76 -8.66 -3.39
CA PHE A 91 15.04 -7.79 -2.25
C PHE A 91 15.37 -8.58 -1.00
N CYS A 92 16.37 -8.09 -0.25
CA CYS A 92 16.74 -8.55 1.08
C CYS A 92 16.60 -7.38 2.08
N GLN A 93 16.66 -7.67 3.37
CA GLN A 93 16.57 -6.64 4.42
C GLN A 93 17.80 -5.72 4.41
N LYS A 94 17.70 -4.61 3.70
CA LYS A 94 18.69 -3.51 3.68
C LYS A 94 18.21 -2.34 2.81
N GLU A 95 19.02 -1.27 2.77
CA GLU A 95 18.92 -0.27 1.73
C GLU A 95 19.45 -0.86 0.40
N HIS A 96 18.71 -0.65 -0.67
CA HIS A 96 19.06 -1.02 -2.03
C HIS A 96 19.19 0.20 -2.93
N PHE A 97 20.14 0.15 -3.87
CA PHE A 97 20.22 1.06 -5.00
C PHE A 97 19.83 0.33 -6.28
N ILE A 98 18.75 0.77 -6.91
CA ILE A 98 18.27 0.25 -8.19
C ILE A 98 18.64 1.26 -9.26
N ALA A 99 19.33 0.82 -10.31
CA ALA A 99 19.71 1.63 -11.45
C ALA A 99 19.27 1.00 -12.75
N ALA A 100 18.64 1.80 -13.62
CA ALA A 100 18.30 1.43 -14.99
C ALA A 100 19.27 2.12 -15.95
N LYS A 101 19.70 1.37 -16.98
CA LYS A 101 20.60 1.87 -18.02
C LYS A 101 20.08 1.45 -19.39
N ALA A 102 20.06 2.38 -20.33
CA ALA A 102 19.62 2.12 -21.69
C ALA A 102 20.48 2.88 -22.69
N GLU A 103 20.75 2.27 -23.84
CA GLU A 103 21.50 2.89 -24.93
C GLU A 103 20.62 3.80 -25.78
N ASN A 104 21.02 5.07 -25.94
CA ASN A 104 20.37 6.00 -26.86
C ASN A 104 21.06 5.97 -28.24
N ARG A 105 20.56 5.15 -29.15
CA ARG A 105 21.12 5.02 -30.52
C ARG A 105 20.83 6.21 -31.45
N LYS A 106 20.02 7.18 -31.02
CA LYS A 106 19.70 8.39 -31.80
C LYS A 106 20.68 9.53 -31.56
N ALA A 107 21.60 9.42 -30.64
CA ALA A 107 22.65 10.41 -30.42
C ALA A 107 23.63 10.43 -31.60
N VAL A 108 23.71 11.51 -32.32
CA VAL A 108 24.47 11.67 -33.56
C VAL A 108 25.99 11.73 -33.32
N GLN A 109 26.42 11.93 -32.09
CA GLN A 109 27.82 11.92 -31.65
C GLN A 109 27.88 11.31 -30.24
N ASP A 110 28.55 10.19 -30.13
CA ASP A 110 28.68 9.31 -28.96
C ASP A 110 27.42 8.54 -28.58
N SER A 111 27.58 7.21 -28.44
CA SER A 111 26.55 6.34 -27.84
C SER A 111 26.34 6.79 -26.38
N SER A 112 25.41 7.71 -26.17
CA SER A 112 25.10 8.18 -24.83
C SER A 112 24.20 7.18 -24.15
N PHE A 113 24.64 6.67 -23.02
CA PHE A 113 23.77 5.94 -22.13
C PHE A 113 22.88 6.92 -21.36
N VAL A 114 21.62 6.55 -21.23
CA VAL A 114 20.68 7.21 -20.33
C VAL A 114 20.58 6.35 -19.09
N GLU A 115 20.70 6.97 -17.94
CA GLU A 115 20.63 6.28 -16.65
C GLU A 115 19.56 6.91 -15.76
N ASP A 116 18.89 6.10 -14.95
CA ASP A 116 17.99 6.53 -13.89
C ASP A 116 18.22 5.64 -12.66
N GLY A 117 18.06 6.19 -11.46
CA GLY A 117 18.31 5.45 -10.22
C GLY A 117 17.42 5.88 -9.08
N ILE A 118 17.12 4.92 -8.21
CA ILE A 118 16.38 5.14 -6.96
C ILE A 118 17.06 4.40 -5.80
N ARG A 119 16.92 4.97 -4.60
CA ARG A 119 17.27 4.28 -3.34
C ARG A 119 16.01 3.94 -2.60
N LEU A 120 15.95 2.76 -2.01
CA LEU A 120 14.85 2.32 -1.17
C LEU A 120 15.34 1.40 -0.06
N ASN A 121 14.65 1.44 1.06
CA ASN A 121 14.80 0.47 2.14
C ASN A 121 13.82 -0.67 1.94
N PHE A 122 14.26 -1.88 2.22
CA PHE A 122 13.40 -3.05 2.15
C PHE A 122 13.40 -3.80 3.48
N THR A 123 12.20 -4.10 3.99
CA THR A 123 11.99 -4.89 5.20
C THR A 123 11.12 -6.09 4.86
N PRO A 124 11.67 -7.33 4.87
CA PRO A 124 10.88 -8.52 4.65
C PRO A 124 10.00 -8.80 5.87
N ILE A 125 8.78 -9.24 5.63
CA ILE A 125 7.85 -9.72 6.64
C ILE A 125 7.79 -11.24 6.54
N PRO A 126 8.16 -12.00 7.57
CA PRO A 126 8.15 -13.45 7.49
C PRO A 126 6.72 -13.98 7.32
N ALA A 127 6.53 -14.89 6.36
CA ALA A 127 5.24 -15.57 6.15
C ALA A 127 4.86 -16.44 7.35
N ASN A 128 5.86 -17.06 7.98
CA ASN A 128 5.70 -17.88 9.19
C ASN A 128 6.18 -17.07 10.39
N LEU A 129 5.26 -16.68 11.25
CA LEU A 129 5.53 -15.90 12.46
C LEU A 129 5.95 -16.79 13.65
N ASN A 130 5.60 -18.06 13.63
CA ASN A 130 5.93 -18.99 14.71
C ASN A 130 7.42 -19.34 14.69
N GLY A 131 8.08 -19.21 15.84
CA GLY A 131 9.52 -19.50 15.98
C GLY A 131 10.46 -18.42 15.42
N THR A 132 9.96 -17.29 14.96
CA THR A 132 10.76 -16.14 14.51
C THR A 132 11.09 -15.24 15.71
N ASN A 133 12.29 -14.64 15.72
CA ASN A 133 12.58 -13.58 16.69
C ASN A 133 11.89 -12.29 16.23
N LEU A 134 10.76 -11.98 16.86
CA LEU A 134 9.90 -10.86 16.48
C LEU A 134 10.17 -9.58 17.28
N ARG A 135 11.31 -9.47 17.97
CA ARG A 135 11.58 -8.31 18.86
C ARG A 135 11.44 -6.96 18.19
N ASP A 136 11.73 -6.88 16.90
CA ASP A 136 11.70 -5.64 16.14
C ASP A 136 10.69 -5.73 14.96
N LEU A 137 9.78 -6.73 14.99
CA LEU A 137 8.79 -6.88 13.95
C LEU A 137 7.61 -5.96 14.22
N GLU A 138 7.36 -5.05 13.31
CA GLU A 138 6.13 -4.29 13.20
C GLU A 138 5.34 -4.80 11.99
N LEU A 139 4.13 -5.32 12.24
CA LEU A 139 3.24 -5.83 11.20
C LEU A 139 2.05 -4.89 11.06
N ALA A 140 1.98 -4.18 9.95
CA ALA A 140 0.90 -3.26 9.64
C ALA A 140 0.06 -3.79 8.47
N ILE A 141 -1.26 -3.85 8.63
CA ILE A 141 -2.19 -4.44 7.67
C ILE A 141 -3.18 -3.38 7.18
N ASN A 142 -3.24 -3.21 5.87
CA ASN A 142 -4.21 -2.35 5.20
C ASN A 142 -5.53 -3.14 5.01
N VAL A 143 -6.34 -3.16 6.06
CA VAL A 143 -7.53 -4.00 6.19
C VAL A 143 -8.52 -3.79 5.04
N GLY A 144 -8.94 -4.87 4.41
CA GLY A 144 -9.88 -4.87 3.27
C GLY A 144 -9.26 -4.39 1.95
N SER A 145 -7.97 -4.08 1.91
CA SER A 145 -7.27 -3.60 0.72
C SER A 145 -6.35 -4.69 0.13
N TYR A 146 -6.27 -4.74 -1.18
CA TYR A 146 -5.31 -5.60 -1.90
C TYR A 146 -4.03 -4.86 -2.29
N CYS A 147 -3.83 -3.63 -1.77
CA CYS A 147 -2.71 -2.78 -2.12
C CYS A 147 -1.83 -2.49 -0.92
N PHE A 148 -0.52 -2.42 -1.15
CA PHE A 148 0.40 -1.80 -0.21
C PHE A 148 0.07 -0.32 -0.05
N TYR A 149 0.30 0.19 1.15
CA TYR A 149 0.26 1.62 1.43
C TYR A 149 1.46 1.99 2.30
N THR A 150 2.19 3.04 1.95
CA THR A 150 3.24 3.58 2.79
C THR A 150 2.77 4.92 3.36
N SER A 151 2.78 5.02 4.68
CA SER A 151 2.46 6.26 5.38
C SER A 151 3.61 7.26 5.23
N ASP A 152 3.29 8.48 4.80
CA ASP A 152 4.27 9.57 4.72
C ASP A 152 4.69 10.07 6.12
N GLU A 153 3.86 9.84 7.14
CA GLU A 153 4.14 10.28 8.52
C GLU A 153 5.06 9.32 9.28
N SER A 154 4.79 8.02 9.18
CA SER A 154 5.51 6.99 9.93
C SER A 154 6.58 6.26 9.11
N ASN A 155 6.60 6.42 7.78
CA ASN A 155 7.36 5.60 6.84
C ASN A 155 7.05 4.09 6.94
N LEU A 156 5.97 3.73 7.64
CA LEU A 156 5.55 2.34 7.80
C LEU A 156 4.83 1.87 6.53
N THR A 157 5.18 0.69 6.05
CA THR A 157 4.50 0.06 4.93
C THR A 157 3.42 -0.90 5.43
N TRP A 158 2.19 -0.58 5.11
CA TRP A 158 1.00 -1.39 5.39
C TRP A 158 0.83 -2.43 4.28
N LEU A 159 0.76 -3.68 4.68
CA LEU A 159 0.64 -4.82 3.77
C LEU A 159 -0.79 -4.96 3.24
N PRO A 160 -0.97 -5.52 2.04
CA PRO A 160 -2.27 -5.97 1.59
C PRO A 160 -2.90 -6.94 2.59
N ASP A 161 -4.22 -6.85 2.72
CA ASP A 161 -4.99 -7.79 3.53
C ASP A 161 -4.99 -9.21 2.93
N GLN A 162 -4.91 -10.23 3.78
CA GLN A 162 -4.88 -11.63 3.33
C GLN A 162 -5.72 -12.54 4.24
N PRO A 163 -6.26 -13.65 3.70
CA PRO A 163 -6.87 -14.66 4.54
C PRO A 163 -5.82 -15.31 5.46
N TYR A 164 -6.27 -15.71 6.65
CA TYR A 164 -5.39 -16.41 7.59
C TYR A 164 -4.79 -17.68 6.97
N THR A 165 -3.49 -17.85 7.20
CA THR A 165 -2.74 -19.06 6.86
C THR A 165 -2.07 -19.60 8.11
N GLU A 166 -2.03 -20.93 8.25
CA GLU A 166 -1.42 -21.62 9.39
C GLU A 166 0.04 -21.21 9.60
N ASN A 167 0.45 -21.00 10.84
CA ASN A 167 1.73 -20.44 11.28
C ASN A 167 2.04 -19.02 10.79
N GLY A 168 1.04 -18.31 10.29
CA GLY A 168 1.16 -16.96 9.77
C GLY A 168 0.16 -16.01 10.42
N TRP A 169 -0.51 -15.21 9.58
CA TRP A 169 -1.49 -14.24 10.01
C TRP A 169 -2.54 -14.00 8.93
N GLY A 170 -3.65 -13.40 9.32
CA GLY A 170 -4.67 -12.97 8.38
C GLY A 170 -6.07 -12.91 8.98
N TYR A 171 -7.01 -12.52 8.12
CA TYR A 171 -8.43 -12.41 8.49
C TYR A 171 -9.15 -13.76 8.41
N ILE A 172 -10.22 -13.87 9.22
CA ILE A 172 -11.20 -14.94 9.20
C ILE A 172 -12.56 -14.32 8.90
N GLY A 173 -13.17 -14.72 7.78
CA GLY A 173 -14.48 -14.24 7.37
C GLY A 173 -14.51 -12.79 6.85
N GLY A 174 -15.70 -12.29 6.65
CA GLY A 174 -15.97 -10.91 6.23
C GLY A 174 -15.70 -10.59 4.77
N GLU A 175 -16.25 -9.48 4.32
CA GLU A 175 -16.12 -8.95 2.96
C GLU A 175 -15.40 -7.61 2.94
N SER A 176 -14.50 -7.42 1.98
CA SER A 176 -13.87 -6.12 1.73
C SER A 176 -14.90 -5.09 1.25
N LYS A 177 -14.90 -3.93 1.88
CA LYS A 177 -15.69 -2.75 1.48
C LYS A 177 -14.77 -1.55 1.37
N SER A 178 -15.12 -0.62 0.49
CA SER A 178 -14.33 0.61 0.30
C SER A 178 -15.21 1.83 0.09
N SER A 179 -14.69 3.00 0.46
CA SER A 179 -15.28 4.31 0.23
C SER A 179 -14.26 5.26 -0.36
N GLN A 180 -14.71 6.22 -1.17
CA GLN A 180 -13.87 7.30 -1.70
C GLN A 180 -14.05 8.62 -0.93
N ILE A 181 -14.77 8.58 0.18
CA ILE A 181 -15.02 9.76 1.01
C ILE A 181 -13.72 10.12 1.74
N GLN A 182 -13.44 11.41 1.81
CA GLN A 182 -12.31 11.90 2.57
C GLN A 182 -12.49 11.61 4.08
N ILE A 183 -11.51 10.97 4.68
CA ILE A 183 -11.48 10.72 6.13
C ILE A 183 -10.80 11.91 6.81
N LYS A 184 -11.39 12.37 7.89
CA LYS A 184 -10.89 13.46 8.70
C LYS A 184 -9.98 12.95 9.83
N ASN A 185 -9.26 13.86 10.48
CA ASN A 185 -8.34 13.59 11.59
C ASN A 185 -7.21 12.61 11.25
N THR A 186 -6.80 12.57 9.96
CA THR A 186 -5.66 11.78 9.52
C THR A 186 -5.11 12.31 8.20
N ASN A 187 -3.80 12.15 7.98
CA ASN A 187 -3.17 12.31 6.68
C ASN A 187 -3.09 10.98 5.91
N ASP A 188 -3.26 9.85 6.63
CA ASP A 188 -3.29 8.49 6.09
C ASP A 188 -4.71 8.04 5.68
N GLY A 189 -5.49 8.95 5.08
CA GLY A 189 -6.88 8.68 4.67
C GLY A 189 -7.10 7.33 3.97
N PRO A 190 -6.23 6.88 3.04
CA PRO A 190 -6.39 5.59 2.36
C PRO A 190 -6.50 4.37 3.29
N LEU A 191 -5.84 4.36 4.46
CA LEU A 191 -5.92 3.28 5.44
C LEU A 191 -7.31 3.13 6.08
N PHE A 192 -8.09 4.22 6.08
CA PHE A 192 -9.42 4.27 6.67
C PHE A 192 -10.53 4.20 5.60
N GLN A 193 -10.18 4.15 4.32
CA GLN A 193 -11.13 4.07 3.20
C GLN A 193 -11.47 2.64 2.80
N THR A 194 -10.78 1.66 3.35
CA THR A 194 -11.10 0.23 3.19
C THR A 194 -11.33 -0.39 4.55
N LEU A 195 -12.20 -1.37 4.61
CA LEU A 195 -12.52 -2.13 5.81
C LEU A 195 -13.00 -3.53 5.44
N ARG A 196 -13.11 -4.40 6.44
CA ARG A 196 -13.71 -5.72 6.31
C ARG A 196 -15.01 -5.77 7.11
N ASN A 197 -16.14 -5.89 6.41
CA ASN A 197 -17.46 -5.93 7.00
C ASN A 197 -17.86 -7.38 7.34
N GLY A 198 -18.44 -7.61 8.51
CA GLY A 198 -18.84 -8.94 8.98
C GLY A 198 -17.66 -9.88 9.22
N ILE A 199 -16.51 -9.33 9.62
CA ILE A 199 -15.33 -10.12 9.98
C ILE A 199 -15.60 -10.91 11.28
N GLU A 200 -15.09 -12.15 11.33
CA GLU A 200 -15.05 -12.94 12.55
C GLU A 200 -13.83 -12.60 13.42
N GLY A 201 -12.69 -12.29 12.79
CA GLY A 201 -11.50 -11.86 13.49
C GLY A 201 -10.24 -11.84 12.62
N TYR A 202 -9.15 -11.47 13.24
CA TYR A 202 -7.77 -11.68 12.76
C TYR A 202 -7.08 -12.69 13.66
N ARG A 203 -6.26 -13.53 13.06
CA ARG A 203 -5.40 -14.45 13.79
C ARG A 203 -3.93 -14.21 13.41
N PHE A 204 -3.09 -14.26 14.44
CA PHE A 204 -1.63 -14.12 14.34
C PHE A 204 -0.98 -15.25 15.14
N ASP A 205 -0.27 -16.14 14.47
CA ASP A 205 0.44 -17.23 15.14
C ASP A 205 1.84 -16.74 15.55
N VAL A 206 1.89 -15.96 16.61
CA VAL A 206 3.11 -15.34 17.16
C VAL A 206 3.58 -16.07 18.41
N PRO A 207 4.90 -16.05 18.73
CA PRO A 207 5.42 -16.57 20.00
C PRO A 207 4.76 -15.91 21.21
N ASN A 208 4.71 -16.60 22.35
CA ASN A 208 4.24 -16.00 23.58
C ASN A 208 5.10 -14.79 23.97
N GLY A 209 4.45 -13.66 24.28
CA GLY A 209 5.13 -12.41 24.58
C GLY A 209 4.14 -11.30 24.88
N VAL A 210 4.67 -10.10 25.11
CA VAL A 210 3.87 -8.90 25.28
C VAL A 210 3.84 -8.16 23.93
N TYR A 211 2.63 -7.83 23.48
CA TYR A 211 2.42 -7.14 22.20
C TYR A 211 1.59 -5.87 22.42
N GLU A 212 1.90 -4.84 21.64
CA GLU A 212 1.01 -3.70 21.44
C GLU A 212 0.20 -3.94 20.14
N ILE A 213 -1.11 -3.82 20.25
CA ILE A 213 -2.02 -3.88 19.09
C ILE A 213 -2.65 -2.50 18.90
N GLU A 214 -2.49 -1.91 17.71
CA GLU A 214 -3.20 -0.70 17.32
C GLU A 214 -4.31 -1.05 16.33
N PHE A 215 -5.54 -0.69 16.65
CA PHE A 215 -6.68 -0.75 15.75
C PHE A 215 -6.96 0.63 15.15
N LEU A 216 -7.21 0.65 13.83
CA LEU A 216 -7.65 1.81 13.09
C LEU A 216 -9.12 1.63 12.75
N PHE A 217 -9.95 2.50 13.27
CA PHE A 217 -11.40 2.47 13.07
C PHE A 217 -11.90 3.71 12.35
N THR A 218 -12.91 3.53 11.53
CA THR A 218 -13.76 4.59 11.01
C THR A 218 -15.10 4.01 10.61
N ASP A 219 -16.16 4.76 10.69
CA ASP A 219 -17.44 4.41 10.11
C ASP A 219 -17.60 5.14 8.77
N ILE A 220 -17.50 4.39 7.66
CA ILE A 220 -17.56 4.92 6.31
C ILE A 220 -18.95 4.80 5.67
N PHE A 221 -19.89 4.17 6.35
CA PHE A 221 -21.25 3.98 5.87
C PHE A 221 -22.24 4.71 6.78
N ARG A 222 -22.78 5.81 6.26
CA ARG A 222 -23.94 6.46 6.85
C ARG A 222 -25.15 5.97 6.10
N GLU A 223 -26.00 5.16 6.70
CA GLU A 223 -27.20 4.58 6.06
C GLU A 223 -28.21 5.64 5.56
N ASN A 224 -28.05 6.90 5.94
CA ASN A 224 -28.96 7.99 5.61
C ASN A 224 -28.36 9.09 4.74
N ALA A 225 -27.61 8.75 3.70
CA ALA A 225 -27.44 9.68 2.61
C ALA A 225 -28.73 9.69 1.78
N THR A 226 -29.78 10.38 2.26
CA THR A 226 -30.94 10.73 1.42
C THR A 226 -30.41 11.43 0.18
N THR A 227 -30.54 10.79 -0.96
CA THR A 227 -30.29 11.45 -2.24
C THR A 227 -31.28 12.61 -2.35
N VAL A 228 -30.86 13.70 -2.99
CA VAL A 228 -31.66 14.93 -3.21
C VAL A 228 -33.07 14.65 -3.79
N TYR A 229 -33.29 13.45 -4.32
CA TYR A 229 -34.56 12.97 -4.88
C TYR A 229 -35.50 12.30 -3.88
N GLN A 230 -35.14 12.16 -2.62
CA GLN A 230 -36.00 11.60 -1.56
C GLN A 230 -36.54 12.65 -0.60
N LEU A 231 -36.67 13.89 -1.04
CA LEU A 231 -37.36 14.94 -0.33
C LEU A 231 -38.85 14.57 -0.23
N GLY A 232 -39.28 13.97 0.87
CA GLY A 232 -40.70 13.67 1.14
C GLY A 232 -41.03 12.39 1.89
N ARG A 233 -40.06 11.55 2.20
CA ARG A 233 -40.24 10.43 3.14
C ARG A 233 -39.58 10.77 4.46
N ASN A 234 -40.35 11.13 5.47
CA ASN A 234 -39.96 10.96 6.87
C ASN A 234 -39.81 9.46 7.10
N SER A 235 -38.62 8.94 6.82
CA SER A 235 -38.24 7.67 7.37
C SER A 235 -37.64 7.98 8.74
N ASP A 236 -38.32 7.56 9.78
CA ASP A 236 -37.71 7.27 11.08
C ASP A 236 -36.68 6.16 10.89
N VAL A 237 -35.64 6.44 10.12
CA VAL A 237 -34.51 5.55 10.01
C VAL A 237 -33.65 5.86 11.22
N GLU A 238 -33.82 5.03 12.26
CA GLU A 238 -32.88 4.96 13.35
C GLU A 238 -31.48 4.94 12.74
N ASN A 239 -30.64 5.89 13.12
CA ASN A 239 -29.20 5.85 12.84
C ASN A 239 -28.68 4.54 13.45
N ARG A 240 -28.62 3.48 12.65
CA ARG A 240 -28.07 2.19 13.11
C ARG A 240 -26.57 2.39 13.21
N GLU A 241 -26.15 2.62 14.44
CA GLU A 241 -24.75 2.59 14.79
C GLU A 241 -24.24 1.16 14.67
N ASN A 242 -23.13 0.95 14.00
CA ASN A 242 -22.41 -0.31 14.06
C ASN A 242 -21.85 -0.48 15.47
N ARG A 243 -22.22 -1.56 16.13
CA ARG A 243 -21.74 -1.92 17.46
C ARG A 243 -21.19 -3.33 17.46
N PHE A 244 -20.06 -3.53 18.09
CA PHE A 244 -19.42 -4.82 18.24
C PHE A 244 -18.54 -4.82 19.50
N ASP A 245 -18.19 -6.01 19.97
CA ASP A 245 -17.26 -6.17 21.07
C ASP A 245 -15.84 -6.30 20.52
N ILE A 246 -14.86 -5.71 21.21
CA ILE A 246 -13.44 -5.93 20.94
C ILE A 246 -12.98 -7.03 21.88
N ILE A 247 -12.61 -8.17 21.30
CA ILE A 247 -12.16 -9.36 22.03
C ILE A 247 -10.73 -9.67 21.61
N ILE A 248 -9.80 -9.81 22.55
CA ILE A 248 -8.41 -10.17 22.28
C ILE A 248 -8.05 -11.36 23.17
N ASN A 249 -7.56 -12.46 22.56
CA ASN A 249 -7.23 -13.71 23.25
C ASN A 249 -8.36 -14.18 24.19
N ASP A 250 -9.59 -14.25 23.67
CA ASP A 250 -10.83 -14.65 24.36
C ASP A 250 -11.21 -13.74 25.55
N GLN A 251 -10.57 -12.59 25.72
CA GLN A 251 -10.93 -11.57 26.71
C GLN A 251 -11.65 -10.41 26.04
N THR A 252 -12.83 -10.08 26.53
CA THR A 252 -13.54 -8.87 26.10
C THR A 252 -12.84 -7.65 26.66
N ILE A 253 -12.30 -6.82 25.80
CA ILE A 253 -11.58 -5.58 26.15
C ILE A 253 -12.55 -4.40 26.17
N GLU A 254 -13.45 -4.34 25.18
CA GLU A 254 -14.51 -3.34 25.12
C GLU A 254 -15.82 -3.98 24.70
N GLU A 255 -16.90 -3.66 25.40
CA GLU A 255 -18.26 -4.10 25.10
C GLU A 255 -19.01 -3.01 24.34
N SER A 256 -19.78 -3.42 23.34
CA SER A 256 -20.67 -2.52 22.57
C SER A 256 -19.96 -1.27 22.01
N PHE A 257 -18.70 -1.44 21.56
CA PHE A 257 -17.90 -0.38 20.97
C PHE A 257 -18.55 0.14 19.68
N SER A 258 -18.49 1.46 19.47
CA SER A 258 -18.94 2.12 18.24
C SER A 258 -18.01 3.26 17.88
N SER A 259 -17.34 3.13 16.72
CA SER A 259 -16.38 4.15 16.26
C SER A 259 -17.02 5.51 16.00
N CYS A 260 -18.27 5.54 15.47
CA CYS A 260 -18.96 6.78 15.19
C CYS A 260 -19.42 7.52 16.46
N ARG A 261 -19.57 6.84 17.60
CA ARG A 261 -19.85 7.49 18.90
C ARG A 261 -18.62 8.20 19.45
N GLU A 262 -17.45 7.61 19.28
CA GLU A 262 -16.21 8.16 19.82
C GLU A 262 -15.60 9.24 18.94
N SER A 263 -15.77 9.14 17.60
CA SER A 263 -15.08 10.04 16.67
C SER A 263 -15.95 10.67 15.58
N ASP A 264 -17.26 10.31 15.50
CA ASP A 264 -18.16 10.67 14.41
C ASP A 264 -17.88 9.90 13.09
N TYR A 265 -18.81 9.96 12.12
CA TYR A 265 -18.67 9.34 10.80
C TYR A 265 -17.54 9.97 10.00
N PHE A 266 -16.81 9.16 9.24
CA PHE A 266 -15.69 9.58 8.38
C PHE A 266 -14.54 10.26 9.15
N HIS A 267 -14.39 9.95 10.42
CA HIS A 267 -13.25 10.38 11.23
C HIS A 267 -12.37 9.17 11.58
N ALA A 268 -11.08 9.37 11.51
CA ALA A 268 -10.11 8.38 11.95
C ALA A 268 -10.07 8.28 13.47
N LEU A 269 -10.15 7.07 13.97
CA LEU A 269 -9.99 6.74 15.39
C LEU A 269 -8.91 5.67 15.51
N ARG A 270 -7.98 5.85 16.45
CA ARG A 270 -6.91 4.89 16.76
C ARG A 270 -7.04 4.46 18.20
N LYS A 271 -6.98 3.15 18.43
CA LYS A 271 -7.01 2.56 19.77
C LYS A 271 -5.86 1.57 19.94
N ARG A 272 -5.19 1.64 21.08
CA ARG A 272 -4.03 0.78 21.40
C ARG A 272 -4.30 -0.04 22.64
N TYR A 273 -3.88 -1.28 22.58
CA TYR A 273 -4.00 -2.24 23.67
C TYR A 273 -2.69 -3.01 23.82
N ASN A 274 -2.29 -3.24 25.07
CA ASN A 274 -1.18 -4.13 25.41
C ASN A 274 -1.73 -5.47 25.89
N ILE A 275 -1.20 -6.55 25.36
CA ILE A 275 -1.64 -7.92 25.65
C ILE A 275 -0.47 -8.83 25.99
#